data_a8c1b09644898e867ba3cd038c733df0
#
_entry.id   a8c1b09644898e867ba3cd038c733df0
#
_cell.length_a   1.000
_cell.length_b   1.000
_cell.length_c   1.000
_cell.angle_alpha   90.00
_cell.angle_beta   90.00
_cell.angle_gamma   90.00
#
_symmetry.space_group_name_H-M   'P 1'
#
loop_
_entity.id
_entity.type
_entity.pdbx_description
1 polymer ?
#
loop_
_entity_poly.entity_id
_entity_poly.type
_entity_poly.pdbx_seq_one_letter_code
_entity_poly.pdbx_strand_id
1 'polypeptide(L)'
;VAPETVDRERVRRVAAEQKAREAETRLRRQDLAEAERAAVLDMIGGLVDATVRTPAWVVEPKSAGAGRSIPVALFSDWHLGEVVNPREIHGVNQFNMKVAKARVHELVERIVHLARNYMGRQSFPGIVVPLLGDFVSGELHAELEATDELSVLQSIPEAVALLEWALEKLADEFGRVHCPAVCGNHGRV
;
A
#
# COMPACT_ATOMS: atom_id res chain seq x y z
N VAL A 1 -38.41 -41.66 34.18
CA VAL A 1 -37.01 -41.38 33.71
C VAL A 1 -37.05 -40.13 32.87
N ALA A 2 -36.45 -39.09 33.38
CA ALA A 2 -36.64 -37.73 32.91
C ALA A 2 -36.00 -37.45 31.54
N PRO A 3 -36.74 -36.95 30.53
CA PRO A 3 -36.18 -36.52 29.23
C PRO A 3 -35.33 -35.26 29.35
N GLU A 4 -35.37 -34.51 30.44
CA GLU A 4 -34.64 -33.26 30.64
C GLU A 4 -33.11 -33.39 30.82
N THR A 5 -32.63 -34.49 31.34
CA THR A 5 -31.18 -34.68 31.60
C THR A 5 -30.38 -34.97 30.34
N VAL A 6 -30.95 -35.70 29.39
CA VAL A 6 -30.31 -36.04 28.12
C VAL A 6 -30.17 -34.83 27.24
N ASP A 7 -31.13 -33.91 27.29
CA ASP A 7 -31.12 -32.70 26.47
C ASP A 7 -30.05 -31.68 26.93
N ARG A 8 -29.85 -31.55 28.25
CA ARG A 8 -28.82 -30.66 28.84
C ARG A 8 -27.39 -31.11 28.54
N GLU A 9 -27.11 -32.41 28.52
CA GLU A 9 -25.81 -32.94 28.16
C GLU A 9 -25.51 -32.71 26.65
N ARG A 10 -26.49 -32.94 25.82
CA ARG A 10 -26.38 -32.68 24.37
C ARG A 10 -26.12 -31.20 24.08
N VAL A 11 -26.81 -30.29 24.74
CA VAL A 11 -26.61 -28.85 24.63
C VAL A 11 -25.22 -28.44 25.08
N ARG A 12 -24.74 -28.97 26.21
CA ARG A 12 -23.37 -28.71 26.72
C ARG A 12 -22.30 -29.22 25.75
N ARG A 13 -22.49 -30.39 25.15
CA ARG A 13 -21.55 -30.95 24.17
C ARG A 13 -21.48 -30.11 22.91
N VAL A 14 -22.62 -29.71 22.36
CA VAL A 14 -22.69 -28.84 21.18
C VAL A 14 -22.03 -27.49 21.47
N ALA A 15 -22.29 -26.88 22.62
CA ALA A 15 -21.66 -25.63 23.02
C ALA A 15 -20.13 -25.75 23.20
N ALA A 16 -19.66 -26.89 23.74
CA ALA A 16 -18.22 -27.16 23.87
C ALA A 16 -17.55 -27.36 22.48
N GLU A 17 -18.19 -28.09 21.57
CA GLU A 17 -17.72 -28.28 20.19
C GLU A 17 -17.68 -26.95 19.43
N GLN A 18 -18.65 -26.07 19.63
CA GLN A 18 -18.68 -24.76 19.02
C GLN A 18 -17.53 -23.87 19.53
N LYS A 19 -17.34 -23.82 20.86
CA LYS A 19 -16.21 -23.08 21.45
C LYS A 19 -14.85 -23.62 20.99
N ALA A 20 -14.70 -24.93 20.82
CA ALA A 20 -13.46 -25.51 20.31
C ALA A 20 -13.20 -25.09 18.85
N ARG A 21 -14.22 -25.08 18.00
CA ARG A 21 -14.10 -24.59 16.60
C ARG A 21 -13.77 -23.10 16.52
N GLU A 22 -14.39 -22.30 17.37
CA GLU A 22 -14.10 -20.87 17.47
C GLU A 22 -12.66 -20.61 17.92
N ALA A 23 -12.19 -21.37 18.93
CA ALA A 23 -10.81 -21.30 19.40
C ALA A 23 -9.80 -21.75 18.33
N GLU A 24 -10.08 -22.82 17.60
CA GLU A 24 -9.24 -23.30 16.48
C GLU A 24 -9.17 -22.27 15.35
N THR A 25 -10.31 -21.67 15.00
CA THR A 25 -10.37 -20.62 13.97
C THR A 25 -9.57 -19.40 14.39
N ARG A 26 -9.66 -19.01 15.69
CA ARG A 26 -8.89 -17.89 16.23
C ARG A 26 -7.38 -18.19 16.21
N LEU A 27 -6.98 -19.40 16.59
CA LEU A 27 -5.57 -19.81 16.56
C LEU A 27 -5.01 -19.77 15.14
N ARG A 28 -5.72 -20.35 14.16
CA ARG A 28 -5.31 -20.31 12.75
C ARG A 28 -5.15 -18.88 12.22
N ARG A 29 -6.04 -17.95 12.63
CA ARG A 29 -5.90 -16.53 12.25
C ARG A 29 -4.64 -15.90 12.86
N GLN A 30 -4.32 -16.24 14.11
CA GLN A 30 -3.12 -15.75 14.79
C GLN A 30 -1.86 -16.30 14.10
N ASP A 31 -1.81 -17.60 13.80
CA ASP A 31 -0.68 -18.23 13.12
C ASP A 31 -0.45 -17.63 11.73
N LEU A 32 -1.53 -17.33 11.00
CA LEU A 32 -1.45 -16.69 9.69
C LEU A 32 -0.90 -15.25 9.80
N ALA A 33 -1.40 -14.47 10.74
CA ALA A 33 -0.94 -13.11 10.98
C ALA A 33 0.54 -13.07 11.41
N GLU A 34 0.99 -14.03 12.22
CA GLU A 34 2.40 -14.15 12.60
C GLU A 34 3.28 -14.53 11.39
N ALA A 35 2.82 -15.44 10.54
CA ALA A 35 3.55 -15.82 9.32
C ALA A 35 3.65 -14.66 8.32
N GLU A 36 2.56 -13.91 8.11
CA GLU A 36 2.53 -12.70 7.28
C GLU A 36 3.48 -11.64 7.83
N ARG A 37 3.45 -11.40 9.15
CA ARG A 37 4.35 -10.45 9.81
C ARG A 37 5.81 -10.85 9.66
N ALA A 38 6.14 -12.12 9.81
CA ALA A 38 7.50 -12.64 9.63
C ALA A 38 7.99 -12.44 8.18
N ALA A 39 7.13 -12.70 7.19
CA ALA A 39 7.46 -12.50 5.78
C ALA A 39 7.72 -11.03 5.44
N VAL A 40 6.93 -10.09 5.99
CA VAL A 40 7.14 -8.65 5.82
C VAL A 40 8.45 -8.20 6.48
N LEU A 41 8.74 -8.66 7.70
CA LEU A 41 9.99 -8.34 8.39
C LEU A 41 11.23 -8.88 7.67
N ASP A 42 11.15 -10.06 7.07
CA ASP A 42 12.24 -10.63 6.26
C ASP A 42 12.47 -9.80 4.98
N MET A 43 11.38 -9.37 4.32
CA MET A 43 11.45 -8.48 3.16
C MET A 43 12.10 -7.13 3.52
N ILE A 44 11.76 -6.54 4.66
CA ILE A 44 12.30 -5.25 5.14
C ILE A 44 13.74 -5.41 5.63
N GLY A 45 14.09 -6.54 6.23
CA GLY A 45 15.43 -6.78 6.81
C GLY A 45 16.57 -6.62 5.82
N GLY A 46 16.35 -6.91 4.54
CA GLY A 46 17.31 -6.69 3.47
C GLY A 46 17.53 -5.22 3.05
N LEU A 47 16.65 -4.30 3.51
CA LEU A 47 16.66 -2.89 3.09
C LEU A 47 17.37 -1.96 4.10
N VAL A 48 17.64 -2.42 5.32
CA VAL A 48 18.09 -1.59 6.46
C VAL A 48 19.49 -1.00 6.28
N ASP A 49 20.35 -1.59 5.44
CA ASP A 49 21.73 -1.16 5.25
C ASP A 49 21.97 -0.22 4.05
N ALA A 50 20.94 0.18 3.34
CA ALA A 50 21.06 1.05 2.18
C ALA A 50 21.18 2.52 2.59
N THR A 51 22.41 3.04 2.62
CA THR A 51 22.65 4.49 2.79
C THR A 51 22.28 5.22 1.50
N VAL A 52 21.07 5.76 1.42
CA VAL A 52 20.60 6.54 0.28
C VAL A 52 21.17 7.95 0.34
N ARG A 53 22.06 8.29 -0.61
CA ARG A 53 22.56 9.67 -0.80
C ARG A 53 21.83 10.31 -1.97
N THR A 54 21.52 11.60 -1.84
CA THR A 54 20.96 12.36 -2.98
C THR A 54 21.95 12.34 -4.15
N PRO A 55 21.56 11.88 -5.34
CA PRO A 55 22.45 11.80 -6.48
C PRO A 55 22.95 13.16 -6.97
N ALA A 56 24.17 13.23 -7.46
CA ALA A 56 24.78 14.45 -7.97
C ALA A 56 23.93 15.14 -9.05
N TRP A 57 23.25 14.39 -9.91
CA TRP A 57 22.40 14.96 -10.97
C TRP A 57 21.17 15.72 -10.47
N VAL A 58 20.80 15.54 -9.18
CA VAL A 58 19.71 16.28 -8.51
C VAL A 58 20.24 17.58 -7.90
N VAL A 59 21.45 17.56 -7.31
CA VAL A 59 21.98 18.67 -6.50
C VAL A 59 23.01 19.54 -7.19
N GLU A 60 23.67 19.04 -8.25
CA GLU A 60 24.70 19.80 -8.96
C GLU A 60 24.07 20.79 -9.95
N PRO A 61 24.20 22.11 -9.73
CA PRO A 61 23.83 23.10 -10.73
C PRO A 61 24.82 22.99 -11.90
N LYS A 62 24.42 22.33 -12.98
CA LYS A 62 25.21 22.43 -14.22
C LYS A 62 25.03 23.84 -14.78
N SER A 63 26.19 24.44 -15.11
CA SER A 63 26.35 25.78 -15.71
C SER A 63 25.15 26.24 -16.55
N ALA A 64 24.83 27.53 -16.43
CA ALA A 64 23.72 28.25 -17.06
C ALA A 64 23.62 28.04 -18.57
N GLY A 65 23.11 26.90 -18.97
CA GLY A 65 22.72 26.56 -20.36
C GLY A 65 21.23 26.27 -20.35
N ALA A 66 20.52 26.83 -21.27
CA ALA A 66 19.08 26.87 -21.40
C ALA A 66 18.34 25.61 -20.87
N GLY A 67 17.43 25.80 -19.90
CA GLY A 67 16.22 25.01 -19.80
C GLY A 67 16.35 23.56 -19.37
N ARG A 68 17.23 23.19 -18.44
CA ARG A 68 17.18 21.86 -17.79
C ARG A 68 16.30 21.91 -16.55
N SER A 69 15.12 21.36 -16.67
CA SER A 69 14.23 21.09 -15.52
C SER A 69 14.32 19.62 -15.11
N ILE A 70 14.06 19.34 -13.85
CA ILE A 70 13.89 17.98 -13.32
C ILE A 70 12.41 17.82 -12.98
N PRO A 71 11.69 16.88 -13.60
CA PRO A 71 10.32 16.58 -13.23
C PRO A 71 10.27 16.05 -11.80
N VAL A 72 9.24 16.45 -11.06
CA VAL A 72 8.95 15.95 -9.72
C VAL A 72 7.53 15.42 -9.70
N ALA A 73 7.35 14.16 -9.34
CA ALA A 73 6.06 13.50 -9.20
C ALA A 73 5.86 13.04 -7.76
N LEU A 74 4.88 13.62 -7.06
CA LEU A 74 4.60 13.28 -5.66
C LEU A 74 3.72 12.02 -5.60
N PHE A 75 4.18 11.00 -4.87
CA PHE A 75 3.43 9.79 -4.58
C PHE A 75 3.03 9.79 -3.11
N SER A 76 1.72 9.79 -2.85
CA SER A 76 1.16 9.83 -1.50
C SER A 76 -0.30 9.38 -1.51
N ASP A 77 -0.81 8.99 -0.35
CA ASP A 77 -2.25 8.81 -0.09
C ASP A 77 -2.93 7.79 -1.02
N TRP A 78 -2.27 6.67 -1.28
CA TRP A 78 -2.86 5.60 -2.09
C TRP A 78 -3.92 4.81 -1.32
N HIS A 79 -3.78 4.72 0.02
CA HIS A 79 -4.71 4.06 0.93
C HIS A 79 -5.15 2.68 0.43
N LEU A 80 -4.17 1.84 0.02
CA LEU A 80 -4.45 0.49 -0.43
C LEU A 80 -5.07 -0.33 0.71
N GLY A 81 -6.16 -1.02 0.42
CA GLY A 81 -6.97 -1.74 1.39
C GLY A 81 -8.27 -1.04 1.76
N GLU A 82 -8.33 0.30 1.72
CA GLU A 82 -9.53 1.06 2.05
C GLU A 82 -10.69 0.76 1.10
N VAL A 83 -11.89 0.70 1.66
CA VAL A 83 -13.14 0.52 0.90
C VAL A 83 -14.09 1.68 1.16
N VAL A 84 -14.51 2.35 0.08
CA VAL A 84 -15.61 3.32 0.10
C VAL A 84 -16.79 2.72 -0.67
N ASN A 85 -17.86 2.41 0.06
CA ASN A 85 -19.08 1.86 -0.49
C ASN A 85 -19.98 2.98 -1.03
N PRO A 86 -20.30 3.01 -2.34
CA PRO A 86 -21.15 4.06 -2.92
C PRO A 86 -22.54 4.16 -2.25
N ARG A 87 -23.06 3.08 -1.70
CA ARG A 87 -24.37 3.06 -1.05
C ARG A 87 -24.42 3.87 0.24
N GLU A 88 -23.27 4.01 0.92
CA GLU A 88 -23.16 4.73 2.19
C GLU A 88 -22.97 6.25 1.99
N ILE A 89 -22.53 6.64 0.82
CA ILE A 89 -22.22 8.04 0.47
C ILE A 89 -23.02 8.56 -0.73
N HIS A 90 -24.24 8.06 -0.92
CA HIS A 90 -25.17 8.53 -1.95
C HIS A 90 -24.63 8.43 -3.40
N GLY A 91 -23.72 7.48 -3.67
CA GLY A 91 -23.15 7.25 -4.99
C GLY A 91 -22.08 8.27 -5.44
N VAL A 92 -21.63 9.16 -4.56
CA VAL A 92 -20.68 10.24 -4.90
C VAL A 92 -19.28 9.71 -5.22
N ASN A 93 -18.85 8.61 -4.57
CA ASN A 93 -17.54 8.02 -4.76
C ASN A 93 -17.59 6.50 -4.60
N GLN A 94 -16.59 5.84 -5.16
CA GLN A 94 -16.29 4.43 -4.92
C GLN A 94 -14.78 4.27 -4.81
N PHE A 95 -14.33 3.52 -3.82
CA PHE A 95 -12.93 3.17 -3.67
C PHE A 95 -12.78 1.71 -3.23
N ASN A 96 -11.79 1.02 -3.75
CA ASN A 96 -11.38 -0.34 -3.42
C ASN A 96 -10.03 -0.63 -4.08
N MET A 97 -9.42 -1.78 -3.84
CA MET A 97 -8.12 -2.16 -4.42
C MET A 97 -8.06 -2.04 -5.94
N LYS A 98 -9.12 -2.42 -6.64
CA LYS A 98 -9.17 -2.31 -8.11
C LYS A 98 -9.12 -0.86 -8.58
N VAL A 99 -9.87 0.01 -7.92
CA VAL A 99 -9.90 1.46 -8.23
C VAL A 99 -8.56 2.10 -7.87
N ALA A 100 -7.98 1.76 -6.72
CA ALA A 100 -6.67 2.26 -6.31
C ALA A 100 -5.58 1.92 -7.33
N LYS A 101 -5.46 0.64 -7.70
CA LYS A 101 -4.51 0.19 -8.73
C LYS A 101 -4.71 0.92 -10.06
N ALA A 102 -5.95 1.04 -10.53
CA ALA A 102 -6.25 1.75 -11.77
C ALA A 102 -5.84 3.23 -11.71
N ARG A 103 -6.06 3.92 -10.59
CA ARG A 103 -5.65 5.31 -10.39
C ARG A 103 -4.14 5.48 -10.41
N VAL A 104 -3.37 4.56 -9.80
CA VAL A 104 -1.91 4.61 -9.84
C VAL A 104 -1.38 4.37 -11.25
N HIS A 105 -1.94 3.41 -11.99
CA HIS A 105 -1.61 3.19 -13.39
C HIS A 105 -1.87 4.45 -14.22
N GLU A 106 -3.04 5.05 -14.08
CA GLU A 106 -3.40 6.29 -14.78
C GLU A 106 -2.48 7.46 -14.38
N LEU A 107 -2.12 7.58 -13.10
CA LEU A 107 -1.18 8.59 -12.63
C LEU A 107 0.16 8.50 -13.36
N VAL A 108 0.76 7.32 -13.42
CA VAL A 108 2.05 7.10 -14.09
C VAL A 108 1.97 7.39 -15.59
N GLU A 109 0.93 6.90 -16.26
CA GLU A 109 0.71 7.19 -17.69
C GLU A 109 0.55 8.69 -17.96
N ARG A 110 -0.17 9.41 -17.09
CA ARG A 110 -0.34 10.86 -17.21
C ARG A 110 0.96 11.62 -16.95
N ILE A 111 1.79 11.20 -16.01
CA ILE A 111 3.13 11.79 -15.77
C ILE A 111 3.97 11.69 -17.06
N VAL A 112 4.05 10.51 -17.65
CA VAL A 112 4.77 10.28 -18.90
C VAL A 112 4.17 11.11 -20.03
N HIS A 113 2.85 11.13 -20.17
CA HIS A 113 2.16 11.91 -21.19
C HIS A 113 2.44 13.42 -21.07
N LEU A 114 2.38 13.97 -19.85
CA LEU A 114 2.66 15.38 -19.58
C LEU A 114 4.12 15.72 -19.91
N ALA A 115 5.06 14.89 -19.50
CA ALA A 115 6.47 15.08 -19.78
C ALA A 115 6.77 15.11 -21.28
N ARG A 116 6.19 14.18 -22.05
CA ARG A 116 6.39 14.06 -23.49
C ARG A 116 5.75 15.19 -24.29
N ASN A 117 4.55 15.60 -23.91
CA ASN A 117 3.72 16.44 -24.78
C ASN A 117 3.64 17.91 -24.34
N TYR A 118 3.85 18.20 -23.05
CA TYR A 118 3.65 19.54 -22.51
C TYR A 118 4.91 20.20 -21.92
N MET A 119 5.94 19.42 -21.59
CA MET A 119 7.17 19.98 -21.04
C MET A 119 8.23 20.30 -22.11
N GLY A 120 7.83 20.28 -23.35
CA GLY A 120 8.71 20.58 -24.50
C GLY A 120 9.68 19.44 -24.82
N ARG A 121 10.54 19.64 -25.84
CA ARG A 121 11.57 18.67 -26.25
C ARG A 121 12.81 18.70 -25.33
N GLN A 122 12.61 18.81 -24.02
CA GLN A 122 13.71 18.83 -23.06
C GLN A 122 14.16 17.41 -22.77
N SER A 123 15.47 17.18 -22.77
CA SER A 123 16.00 15.95 -22.19
C SER A 123 16.10 16.11 -20.68
N PHE A 124 15.35 15.32 -19.93
CA PHE A 124 15.44 15.31 -18.49
C PHE A 124 16.63 14.47 -18.02
N PRO A 125 17.40 14.89 -17.01
CA PRO A 125 18.48 14.08 -16.43
C PRO A 125 17.97 12.90 -15.62
N GLY A 126 16.69 12.86 -15.30
CA GLY A 126 15.97 11.89 -14.50
C GLY A 126 14.68 12.51 -13.98
N ILE A 127 13.98 11.79 -13.10
CA ILE A 127 12.78 12.23 -12.37
C ILE A 127 12.99 12.05 -10.86
N VAL A 128 12.47 12.97 -10.05
CA VAL A 128 12.40 12.82 -8.59
C VAL A 128 10.97 12.41 -8.22
N VAL A 129 10.84 11.33 -7.46
CA VAL A 129 9.56 10.79 -7.01
C VAL A 129 9.57 10.72 -5.48
N PRO A 130 9.21 11.81 -4.78
CA PRO A 130 9.05 11.78 -3.34
C PRO A 130 7.92 10.83 -2.95
N LEU A 131 8.22 9.88 -2.06
CA LEU A 131 7.28 8.95 -1.44
C LEU A 131 6.88 9.56 -0.09
N LEU A 132 5.66 10.10 -0.02
CA LEU A 132 5.22 10.91 1.12
C LEU A 132 4.37 10.12 2.14
N GLY A 133 4.30 8.79 1.97
CA GLY A 133 3.59 7.91 2.89
C GLY A 133 2.14 7.66 2.53
N ASP A 134 1.43 7.01 3.46
CA ASP A 134 0.02 6.64 3.38
C ASP A 134 -0.36 5.81 2.14
N PHE A 135 0.55 4.89 1.78
CA PHE A 135 0.33 3.94 0.68
C PHE A 135 -0.65 2.83 1.04
N VAL A 136 -0.77 2.52 2.33
CA VAL A 136 -1.73 1.55 2.87
C VAL A 136 -2.69 2.23 3.83
N SER A 137 -3.91 1.70 3.97
CA SER A 137 -4.94 2.30 4.81
C SER A 137 -4.57 2.33 6.29
N GLY A 138 -3.94 1.30 6.82
CA GLY A 138 -3.55 1.24 8.23
C GLY A 138 -4.72 1.04 9.19
N GLU A 139 -4.41 0.64 10.44
CA GLU A 139 -5.39 0.32 11.49
C GLU A 139 -5.59 1.48 12.48
N LEU A 140 -5.46 2.73 12.04
CA LEU A 140 -5.57 3.91 12.91
C LEU A 140 -6.95 4.08 13.56
N HIS A 141 -7.99 3.51 12.94
CA HIS A 141 -9.36 3.56 13.43
C HIS A 141 -10.00 2.18 13.34
N ALA A 142 -10.59 1.70 14.45
CA ALA A 142 -11.30 0.41 14.52
C ALA A 142 -12.44 0.28 13.47
N GLU A 143 -12.96 1.38 12.97
CA GLU A 143 -13.97 1.44 11.90
C GLU A 143 -13.36 1.04 10.53
N LEU A 144 -12.10 1.41 10.26
CA LEU A 144 -11.40 1.06 9.02
C LEU A 144 -11.05 -0.44 9.00
N GLU A 145 -10.62 -1.00 10.13
CA GLU A 145 -10.33 -2.44 10.27
C GLU A 145 -11.52 -3.33 9.89
N ALA A 146 -12.75 -2.85 10.16
CA ALA A 146 -13.98 -3.58 9.86
C ALA A 146 -14.44 -3.47 8.40
N THR A 147 -13.97 -2.47 7.66
CA THR A 147 -14.43 -2.14 6.30
C THR A 147 -13.37 -2.37 5.23
N ASP A 148 -12.09 -2.46 5.60
CA ASP A 148 -10.99 -2.66 4.66
C ASP A 148 -11.08 -4.01 3.94
N GLU A 149 -10.79 -4.01 2.64
CA GLU A 149 -10.80 -5.21 1.79
C GLU A 149 -9.63 -6.14 2.12
N LEU A 150 -8.52 -5.59 2.59
CA LEU A 150 -7.31 -6.29 2.98
C LEU A 150 -6.79 -5.79 4.34
N SER A 151 -6.19 -6.68 5.11
CA SER A 151 -5.41 -6.26 6.29
C SER A 151 -4.20 -5.43 5.86
N VAL A 152 -3.63 -4.65 6.79
CA VAL A 152 -2.39 -3.88 6.55
C VAL A 152 -1.27 -4.79 6.02
N LEU A 153 -1.08 -5.96 6.63
CA LEU A 153 -0.05 -6.91 6.23
C LEU A 153 -0.25 -7.46 4.82
N GLN A 154 -1.49 -7.62 4.38
CA GLN A 154 -1.82 -8.04 3.02
C GLN A 154 -1.70 -6.90 2.01
N SER A 155 -1.92 -5.66 2.44
CA SER A 155 -1.81 -4.47 1.59
C SER A 155 -0.35 -4.08 1.30
N ILE A 156 0.60 -4.39 2.19
CA ILE A 156 2.02 -4.05 2.01
C ILE A 156 2.63 -4.70 0.76
N PRO A 157 2.53 -6.02 0.51
CA PRO A 157 3.04 -6.62 -0.72
C PRO A 157 2.43 -6.02 -1.99
N GLU A 158 1.15 -5.69 -1.96
CA GLU A 158 0.45 -5.04 -3.06
C GLU A 158 0.97 -3.62 -3.32
N ALA A 159 1.24 -2.87 -2.25
CA ALA A 159 1.84 -1.54 -2.34
C ALA A 159 3.26 -1.61 -2.91
N VAL A 160 4.08 -2.56 -2.46
CA VAL A 160 5.44 -2.76 -2.96
C VAL A 160 5.42 -3.10 -4.45
N ALA A 161 4.62 -4.08 -4.87
CA ALA A 161 4.53 -4.48 -6.28
C ALA A 161 4.06 -3.32 -7.18
N LEU A 162 3.12 -2.52 -6.71
CA LEU A 162 2.60 -1.37 -7.45
C LEU A 162 3.62 -0.23 -7.52
N LEU A 163 4.39 0.01 -6.46
CA LEU A 163 5.49 0.95 -6.44
C LEU A 163 6.62 0.52 -7.37
N GLU A 164 7.04 -0.74 -7.32
CA GLU A 164 8.06 -1.30 -8.21
C GLU A 164 7.66 -1.08 -9.68
N TRP A 165 6.45 -1.49 -10.05
CA TRP A 165 5.93 -1.27 -11.39
C TRP A 165 5.96 0.21 -11.80
N ALA A 166 5.50 1.11 -10.92
CA ALA A 166 5.45 2.54 -11.20
C ALA A 166 6.85 3.14 -11.39
N LEU A 167 7.79 2.78 -10.52
CA LEU A 167 9.17 3.26 -10.58
C LEU A 167 9.91 2.70 -11.79
N GLU A 168 9.71 1.44 -12.17
CA GLU A 168 10.25 0.84 -13.40
C GLU A 168 9.76 1.59 -14.63
N LYS A 169 8.45 1.86 -14.74
CA LYS A 169 7.88 2.64 -15.86
C LYS A 169 8.46 4.05 -15.96
N LEU A 170 8.65 4.71 -14.82
CA LEU A 170 9.29 6.02 -14.79
C LEU A 170 10.79 5.94 -15.11
N ALA A 171 11.49 4.88 -14.70
CA ALA A 171 12.89 4.65 -15.06
C ALA A 171 13.06 4.38 -16.56
N ASP A 172 12.17 3.61 -17.17
CA ASP A 172 12.15 3.37 -18.63
C ASP A 172 12.01 4.68 -19.41
N GLU A 173 11.19 5.62 -18.92
CA GLU A 173 10.95 6.90 -19.58
C GLU A 173 12.04 7.94 -19.32
N PHE A 174 12.45 8.10 -18.07
CA PHE A 174 13.33 9.18 -17.64
C PHE A 174 14.80 8.74 -17.46
N GLY A 175 15.08 7.44 -17.55
CA GLY A 175 16.40 6.83 -17.41
C GLY A 175 16.92 6.76 -15.98
N ARG A 176 16.55 7.69 -15.09
CA ARG A 176 16.95 7.73 -13.67
C ARG A 176 15.81 8.22 -12.81
N VAL A 177 15.62 7.53 -11.68
CA VAL A 177 14.62 7.90 -10.67
C VAL A 177 15.31 8.10 -9.32
N HIS A 178 14.97 9.16 -8.62
CA HIS A 178 15.38 9.38 -7.24
C HIS A 178 14.14 9.46 -6.35
N CYS A 179 14.06 8.59 -5.33
CA CYS A 179 12.91 8.43 -4.46
C CYS A 179 13.27 8.80 -3.01
N PRO A 180 13.26 10.07 -2.62
CA PRO A 180 13.28 10.40 -1.20
C PRO A 180 11.97 9.98 -0.55
N ALA A 181 12.04 9.38 0.63
CA ALA A 181 10.87 8.85 1.32
C ALA A 181 10.72 9.42 2.73
N VAL A 182 9.47 9.62 3.14
CA VAL A 182 9.08 9.95 4.51
C VAL A 182 7.94 9.03 4.93
N CYS A 183 7.84 8.78 6.24
CA CYS A 183 6.74 7.98 6.78
C CYS A 183 5.44 8.79 6.78
N GLY A 184 4.35 8.18 6.35
CA GLY A 184 3.00 8.66 6.57
C GLY A 184 2.52 8.41 8.00
N ASN A 185 1.31 8.85 8.33
CA ASN A 185 0.71 8.62 9.64
C ASN A 185 -0.05 7.27 9.70
N HIS A 186 -0.55 6.76 8.58
CA HIS A 186 -1.22 5.46 8.51
C HIS A 186 -0.27 4.24 8.62
N GLY A 187 1.01 4.41 8.36
CA GLY A 187 2.03 3.37 8.49
C GLY A 187 2.78 3.38 9.84
N ARG A 188 2.35 4.18 10.82
CA ARG A 188 2.93 4.20 12.18
C ARG A 188 2.13 3.25 13.06
N VAL A 189 2.78 2.19 13.51
CA VAL A 189 2.26 1.25 14.51
C VAL A 189 2.84 1.62 15.87
#